data_c311de442ec86cc2a4c437675e20763d
#
_entry.id   c311de442ec86cc2a4c437675e20763d
#
_cell.length_a   1.000
_cell.length_b   1.000
_cell.length_c   1.000
_cell.angle_alpha   90.00
_cell.angle_beta   90.00
_cell.angle_gamma   90.00
#
_symmetry.space_group_name_H-M   'P 1'
#
loop_
_entity.id
_entity.type
_entity.pdbx_description
1 polymer ?
#
loop_
_entity_poly.entity_id
_entity_poly.type
_entity_poly.pdbx_seq_one_letter_code
_entity_poly.pdbx_strand_id
1 'polypeptide(L)'
;MRCGLIARKVGMTRVFTDEGIHVPVTVLQVDNCQVVAQRNEERDGYTALQLGVGTAKVKRTSQQMRGHFAKAEVEPKRKLAEFRVSPDAMIDVGSQILPDHFADGQRVDVVGTSIGKGFAGAMKRHNFAGLRASHGVSVSHRSHGSTGNSQEPGRVWKGKKMAGHMGDVRVTTQNLTVFSTDVERGLILIRGAVPGSKGGYVLVQDAVKIAAQEGLPFPGSFRAPTEVIAEAPQEETPVEAAETDEAAAAAAADAPEVGAPVEATEETAPAADEVSSDDTEKKD
;
A
#
# COMPACT_ATOMS: atom_id res chain seq x y z
N MET A 1 4.15 3.70 25.46
CA MET A 1 3.77 3.89 24.04
C MET A 1 2.79 2.80 23.67
N ARG A 2 1.61 3.16 23.12
CA ARG A 2 0.63 2.20 22.56
C ARG A 2 1.07 1.73 21.18
N CYS A 3 0.40 0.70 20.67
CA CYS A 3 0.59 0.26 19.29
C CYS A 3 0.08 1.31 18.30
N GLY A 4 0.63 1.34 17.10
CA GLY A 4 0.05 2.07 15.97
C GLY A 4 -0.82 1.18 15.09
N LEU A 5 -1.29 1.72 13.97
CA LEU A 5 -2.07 1.02 12.95
C LEU A 5 -1.41 1.12 11.57
N ILE A 6 -1.65 0.12 10.73
CA ILE A 6 -1.37 0.19 9.31
C ILE A 6 -2.70 0.43 8.59
N ALA A 7 -2.80 1.52 7.85
CA ALA A 7 -3.99 1.86 7.10
C ALA A 7 -3.68 2.08 5.61
N ARG A 8 -4.68 1.96 4.77
CA ARG A 8 -4.59 2.25 3.33
C ARG A 8 -5.21 3.59 3.03
N LYS A 9 -4.48 4.46 2.35
CA LYS A 9 -5.00 5.76 1.91
C LYS A 9 -6.01 5.57 0.78
N VAL A 10 -7.28 5.86 1.04
CA VAL A 10 -8.34 5.80 0.04
C VAL A 10 -8.34 7.06 -0.83
N GLY A 11 -8.24 8.23 -0.20
CA GLY A 11 -8.25 9.50 -0.91
C GLY A 11 -8.41 10.68 0.05
N MET A 12 -8.75 11.83 -0.51
CA MET A 12 -9.08 13.02 0.26
C MET A 12 -10.49 13.48 -0.11
N THR A 13 -11.19 13.99 0.88
CA THR A 13 -12.50 14.61 0.74
C THR A 13 -12.59 15.83 1.65
N ARG A 14 -13.76 16.40 1.75
CA ARG A 14 -14.07 17.53 2.61
C ARG A 14 -15.31 17.21 3.42
N VAL A 15 -15.33 17.69 4.64
CA VAL A 15 -16.48 17.58 5.54
C VAL A 15 -16.83 18.98 6.02
N PHE A 16 -18.10 19.27 6.13
CA PHE A 16 -18.58 20.51 6.75
C PHE A 16 -18.85 20.23 8.23
N THR A 17 -18.42 21.14 9.08
CA THR A 17 -18.79 21.13 10.51
C THR A 17 -20.15 21.80 10.67
N ASP A 18 -20.78 21.60 11.82
CA ASP A 18 -22.06 22.24 12.16
C ASP A 18 -21.99 23.78 12.12
N GLU A 19 -20.82 24.34 12.32
CA GLU A 19 -20.52 25.77 12.18
C GLU A 19 -20.38 26.22 10.72
N GLY A 20 -20.55 25.34 9.73
CA GLY A 20 -20.37 25.60 8.32
C GLY A 20 -18.91 25.72 7.84
N ILE A 21 -17.94 25.35 8.70
CA ILE A 21 -16.52 25.37 8.35
C ILE A 21 -16.18 24.17 7.46
N HIS A 22 -15.44 24.45 6.39
CA HIS A 22 -14.99 23.46 5.41
C HIS A 22 -13.68 22.82 5.83
N VAL A 23 -13.69 21.57 6.26
CA VAL A 23 -12.51 20.84 6.75
C VAL A 23 -12.04 19.83 5.70
N PRO A 24 -10.80 19.97 5.17
CA PRO A 24 -10.21 18.95 4.31
C PRO A 24 -9.81 17.73 5.15
N VAL A 25 -10.23 16.53 4.74
CA VAL A 25 -9.90 15.28 5.42
C VAL A 25 -9.32 14.26 4.45
N THR A 26 -8.38 13.47 4.94
CA THR A 26 -7.89 12.26 4.26
C THR A 26 -8.58 11.06 4.87
N VAL A 27 -9.14 10.21 4.01
CA VAL A 27 -9.79 8.96 4.39
C VAL A 27 -8.78 7.84 4.35
N LEU A 28 -8.59 7.19 5.49
CA LEU A 28 -7.75 6.01 5.67
C LEU A 28 -8.64 4.81 5.96
N GLN A 29 -8.37 3.69 5.33
CA GLN A 29 -9.07 2.42 5.54
C GLN A 29 -8.15 1.45 6.30
N VAL A 30 -8.66 0.85 7.35
CA VAL A 30 -8.00 -0.20 8.14
C VAL A 30 -8.58 -1.53 7.69
N ASP A 31 -7.82 -2.26 6.85
CA ASP A 31 -8.23 -3.55 6.34
C ASP A 31 -7.61 -4.66 7.18
N ASN A 32 -8.36 -5.23 8.11
CA ASN A 32 -7.98 -6.44 8.85
C ASN A 32 -6.54 -6.38 9.42
N CYS A 33 -6.29 -5.33 10.23
CA CYS A 33 -4.98 -5.11 10.84
C CYS A 33 -4.81 -6.08 12.02
N GLN A 34 -3.99 -7.13 11.83
CA GLN A 34 -3.77 -8.19 12.83
C GLN A 34 -2.34 -8.20 13.35
N VAL A 35 -2.19 -8.63 14.60
CA VAL A 35 -0.88 -8.89 15.22
C VAL A 35 -0.34 -10.21 14.68
N VAL A 36 0.81 -10.16 14.00
CA VAL A 36 1.46 -11.33 13.41
C VAL A 36 2.57 -11.88 14.30
N ALA A 37 3.29 -11.02 15.01
CA ALA A 37 4.33 -11.45 15.94
C ALA A 37 4.54 -10.41 17.05
N GLN A 38 5.00 -10.90 18.18
CA GLN A 38 5.51 -10.11 19.30
C GLN A 38 7.03 -10.15 19.31
N ARG A 39 7.67 -9.04 19.65
CA ARG A 39 9.09 -8.90 19.90
C ARG A 39 9.30 -8.64 21.39
N ASN A 40 10.13 -9.43 22.02
CA ASN A 40 10.45 -9.34 23.43
C ASN A 40 11.93 -8.99 23.64
N GLU A 41 12.23 -8.30 24.73
CA GLU A 41 13.57 -7.83 25.04
C GLU A 41 14.57 -8.99 25.18
N GLU A 42 14.15 -10.09 25.82
CA GLU A 42 15.00 -11.27 26.05
C GLU A 42 15.50 -11.93 24.77
N ARG A 43 14.66 -12.00 23.74
CA ARG A 43 14.99 -12.69 22.49
C ARG A 43 15.47 -11.73 21.39
N ASP A 44 14.81 -10.59 21.24
CA ASP A 44 14.97 -9.68 20.11
C ASP A 44 15.74 -8.38 20.51
N GLY A 45 15.96 -8.14 21.81
CA GLY A 45 16.62 -6.94 22.33
C GLY A 45 15.76 -5.67 22.31
N TYR A 46 14.46 -5.79 22.06
CA TYR A 46 13.50 -4.69 22.11
C TYR A 46 12.05 -5.20 22.15
N THR A 47 11.14 -4.35 22.65
CA THR A 47 9.71 -4.67 22.72
C THR A 47 8.95 -4.01 21.56
N ALA A 48 8.26 -4.82 20.76
CA ALA A 48 7.47 -4.34 19.61
C ALA A 48 6.36 -5.34 19.22
N LEU A 49 5.36 -4.84 18.54
CA LEU A 49 4.32 -5.62 17.87
C LEU A 49 4.51 -5.54 16.35
N GLN A 50 4.55 -6.70 15.69
CA GLN A 50 4.52 -6.77 14.24
C GLN A 50 3.09 -6.90 13.76
N LEU A 51 2.60 -5.90 13.06
CA LEU A 51 1.27 -5.86 12.48
C LEU A 51 1.28 -6.23 11.01
N GLY A 52 0.22 -6.88 10.56
CA GLY A 52 -0.01 -7.22 9.17
C GLY A 52 -1.37 -6.76 8.67
N VAL A 53 -1.43 -6.27 7.42
CA VAL A 53 -2.68 -5.84 6.78
C VAL A 53 -2.80 -6.31 5.34
N GLY A 54 -4.05 -6.44 4.88
CA GLY A 54 -4.41 -6.89 3.55
C GLY A 54 -4.05 -8.34 3.30
N THR A 55 -4.82 -9.05 2.51
CA THR A 55 -4.57 -10.47 2.18
C THR A 55 -3.61 -10.61 1.01
N ALA A 56 -2.70 -11.57 1.07
CA ALA A 56 -1.78 -11.92 0.01
C ALA A 56 -2.09 -13.32 -0.52
N LYS A 57 -2.03 -13.48 -1.85
CA LYS A 57 -2.23 -14.82 -2.47
C LYS A 57 -1.11 -15.75 -2.02
N VAL A 58 -1.47 -16.93 -1.48
CA VAL A 58 -0.54 -17.95 -0.96
C VAL A 58 0.55 -18.30 -1.98
N LYS A 59 0.18 -18.48 -3.27
CA LYS A 59 1.14 -18.81 -4.33
C LYS A 59 2.19 -17.72 -4.61
N ARG A 60 1.95 -16.47 -4.18
CA ARG A 60 2.90 -15.35 -4.31
C ARG A 60 3.70 -15.11 -3.03
N THR A 61 3.43 -15.86 -1.97
CA THR A 61 4.12 -15.75 -0.69
C THR A 61 5.24 -16.79 -0.64
N SER A 62 6.44 -16.39 -0.29
CA SER A 62 7.59 -17.30 -0.15
C SER A 62 7.35 -18.31 0.96
N GLN A 63 8.02 -19.47 0.90
CA GLN A 63 7.87 -20.54 1.89
C GLN A 63 8.22 -20.07 3.31
N GLN A 64 9.26 -19.23 3.45
CA GLN A 64 9.67 -18.66 4.72
C GLN A 64 8.57 -17.80 5.35
N MET A 65 7.94 -16.93 4.53
CA MET A 65 6.84 -16.09 4.98
C MET A 65 5.58 -16.89 5.28
N ARG A 66 5.30 -17.96 4.53
CA ARG A 66 4.19 -18.87 4.85
C ARG A 66 4.39 -19.53 6.22
N GLY A 67 5.62 -19.99 6.53
CA GLY A 67 5.94 -20.51 7.86
C GLY A 67 5.81 -19.46 8.97
N HIS A 68 6.16 -18.20 8.68
CA HIS A 68 6.00 -17.09 9.64
C HIS A 68 4.52 -16.83 9.97
N PHE A 69 3.64 -16.79 8.97
CA PHE A 69 2.20 -16.61 9.18
C PHE A 69 1.54 -17.85 9.79
N ALA A 70 1.96 -19.05 9.41
CA ALA A 70 1.45 -20.30 9.98
C ALA A 70 1.74 -20.40 11.51
N LYS A 71 2.93 -19.94 11.96
CA LYS A 71 3.24 -19.88 13.39
C LYS A 71 2.32 -18.93 14.17
N ALA A 72 1.82 -17.89 13.51
CA ALA A 72 0.91 -16.89 14.07
C ALA A 72 -0.57 -17.25 13.92
N GLU A 73 -0.88 -18.36 13.21
CA GLU A 73 -2.25 -18.78 12.85
C GLU A 73 -3.03 -17.67 12.12
N VAL A 74 -2.32 -16.90 11.29
CA VAL A 74 -2.87 -15.74 10.57
C VAL A 74 -2.72 -15.94 9.07
N GLU A 75 -3.72 -15.50 8.29
CA GLU A 75 -3.61 -15.47 6.84
C GLU A 75 -2.42 -14.66 6.35
N PRO A 76 -1.82 -15.02 5.19
CA PRO A 76 -0.73 -14.26 4.61
C PRO A 76 -1.10 -12.80 4.39
N LYS A 77 -0.36 -11.90 4.99
CA LYS A 77 -0.57 -10.45 4.90
C LYS A 77 0.29 -9.82 3.80
N ARG A 78 -0.26 -8.79 3.18
CA ARG A 78 0.40 -8.06 2.08
C ARG A 78 1.47 -7.09 2.55
N LYS A 79 1.23 -6.41 3.67
CA LYS A 79 2.16 -5.44 4.27
C LYS A 79 2.35 -5.77 5.73
N LEU A 80 3.62 -5.82 6.14
CA LEU A 80 4.01 -5.95 7.54
C LEU A 80 4.74 -4.67 7.98
N ALA A 81 4.52 -4.26 9.22
CA ALA A 81 5.30 -3.21 9.88
C ALA A 81 5.37 -3.48 11.37
N GLU A 82 6.46 -3.05 11.99
CA GLU A 82 6.67 -3.15 13.43
C GLU A 82 6.44 -1.81 14.10
N PHE A 83 5.81 -1.86 15.26
CA PHE A 83 5.59 -0.72 16.14
C PHE A 83 6.21 -1.02 17.49
N ARG A 84 7.13 -0.17 17.93
CA ARG A 84 7.66 -0.25 19.29
C ARG A 84 6.57 0.13 20.27
N VAL A 85 6.40 -0.69 21.30
CA VAL A 85 5.40 -0.53 22.35
C VAL A 85 6.05 -0.63 23.72
N SER A 86 5.38 -0.09 24.75
CA SER A 86 5.77 -0.34 26.13
C SER A 86 5.51 -1.80 26.49
N PRO A 87 6.27 -2.42 27.41
CA PRO A 87 6.03 -3.81 27.82
C PRO A 87 4.58 -4.06 28.27
N ASP A 88 3.96 -3.08 28.93
CA ASP A 88 2.58 -3.15 29.41
C ASP A 88 1.52 -3.06 28.29
N ALA A 89 1.94 -2.68 27.06
CA ALA A 89 1.06 -2.50 25.91
C ALA A 89 1.16 -3.66 24.90
N MET A 90 1.56 -4.84 25.35
CA MET A 90 1.61 -6.03 24.51
C MET A 90 0.21 -6.55 24.25
N ILE A 91 -0.07 -6.95 23.00
CA ILE A 91 -1.34 -7.51 22.52
C ILE A 91 -1.06 -8.88 21.94
N ASP A 92 -1.92 -9.85 22.19
CA ASP A 92 -1.71 -11.24 21.77
C ASP A 92 -1.68 -11.40 20.24
N VAL A 93 -0.92 -12.38 19.79
CA VAL A 93 -0.78 -12.74 18.38
C VAL A 93 -2.14 -13.21 17.84
N GLY A 94 -2.48 -12.80 16.61
CA GLY A 94 -3.76 -13.10 15.99
C GLY A 94 -4.86 -12.05 16.28
N SER A 95 -4.72 -11.23 17.33
CA SER A 95 -5.69 -10.17 17.64
C SER A 95 -5.78 -9.16 16.52
N GLN A 96 -6.99 -8.67 16.26
CA GLN A 96 -7.28 -7.64 15.26
C GLN A 96 -7.43 -6.28 15.93
N ILE A 97 -6.68 -5.28 15.46
CA ILE A 97 -6.79 -3.92 15.97
C ILE A 97 -7.85 -3.16 15.17
N LEU A 98 -8.73 -2.46 15.88
CA LEU A 98 -9.88 -1.74 15.34
C LEU A 98 -9.58 -0.25 15.09
N PRO A 99 -10.37 0.44 14.24
CA PRO A 99 -10.18 1.87 13.94
C PRO A 99 -10.38 2.78 15.14
N ASP A 100 -11.25 2.41 16.10
CA ASP A 100 -11.53 3.14 17.35
C ASP A 100 -10.36 3.11 18.36
N HIS A 101 -9.24 2.49 17.96
CA HIS A 101 -7.96 2.64 18.64
C HIS A 101 -7.55 4.12 18.79
N PHE A 102 -7.91 4.97 17.82
CA PHE A 102 -7.73 6.41 17.87
C PHE A 102 -9.05 7.11 18.16
N ALA A 103 -9.05 7.98 19.16
CA ALA A 103 -10.22 8.77 19.52
C ALA A 103 -10.35 10.02 18.62
N ASP A 104 -11.58 10.52 18.50
CA ASP A 104 -11.86 11.77 17.79
C ASP A 104 -11.15 12.95 18.47
N GLY A 105 -10.58 13.84 17.67
CA GLY A 105 -9.77 14.96 18.15
C GLY A 105 -8.33 14.62 18.54
N GLN A 106 -7.97 13.34 18.65
CA GLN A 106 -6.61 12.91 19.01
C GLN A 106 -5.57 13.38 17.98
N ARG A 107 -4.36 13.69 18.47
CA ARG A 107 -3.19 13.98 17.63
C ARG A 107 -2.44 12.71 17.28
N VAL A 108 -2.13 12.56 16.00
CA VAL A 108 -1.44 11.38 15.46
C VAL A 108 -0.31 11.80 14.52
N ASP A 109 0.70 10.96 14.43
CA ASP A 109 1.79 11.07 13.46
C ASP A 109 1.56 10.01 12.37
N VAL A 110 1.60 10.45 11.11
CA VAL A 110 1.37 9.58 9.97
C VAL A 110 2.63 9.46 9.13
N VAL A 111 3.08 8.22 8.94
CA VAL A 111 4.27 7.87 8.17
C VAL A 111 3.85 7.19 6.87
N GLY A 112 4.33 7.69 5.76
CA GLY A 112 4.08 7.10 4.45
C GLY A 112 5.24 7.25 3.50
N THR A 113 5.19 6.54 2.38
CA THR A 113 6.14 6.73 1.28
C THR A 113 5.60 7.80 0.35
N SER A 114 6.36 8.87 0.15
CA SER A 114 5.96 9.97 -0.73
C SER A 114 5.86 9.52 -2.19
N ILE A 115 5.06 10.23 -2.98
CA ILE A 115 4.92 9.94 -4.42
C ILE A 115 6.26 10.14 -5.10
N GLY A 116 6.74 9.14 -5.84
CA GLY A 116 7.96 9.21 -6.63
C GLY A 116 7.82 10.23 -7.76
N LYS A 117 8.88 11.01 -7.99
CA LYS A 117 8.97 12.02 -9.07
C LYS A 117 10.13 11.75 -10.03
N GLY A 118 10.75 10.57 -9.90
CA GLY A 118 11.89 10.14 -10.71
C GLY A 118 13.14 11.00 -10.48
N PHE A 119 14.02 11.06 -11.48
CA PHE A 119 15.18 11.94 -11.46
C PHE A 119 14.73 13.38 -11.66
N ALA A 120 15.09 14.26 -10.75
CA ALA A 120 14.71 15.67 -10.77
C ALA A 120 15.93 16.57 -10.77
N GLY A 121 15.90 17.61 -11.60
CA GLY A 121 16.93 18.65 -11.64
C GLY A 121 16.95 19.45 -10.33
N ALA A 122 18.05 20.18 -10.12
CA ALA A 122 18.26 20.97 -8.91
C ALA A 122 17.18 22.04 -8.68
N MET A 123 16.61 22.61 -9.74
CA MET A 123 15.51 23.55 -9.63
C MET A 123 14.26 22.91 -8.99
N LYS A 124 13.84 21.73 -9.49
CA LYS A 124 12.66 21.02 -8.96
C LYS A 124 12.93 20.42 -7.57
N ARG A 125 14.14 19.84 -7.37
CA ARG A 125 14.47 19.10 -6.15
C ARG A 125 14.78 20.01 -4.97
N HIS A 126 15.44 21.15 -5.23
CA HIS A 126 15.99 22.02 -4.20
C HIS A 126 15.58 23.50 -4.35
N ASN A 127 14.68 23.81 -5.28
CA ASN A 127 14.19 25.17 -5.55
C ASN A 127 15.31 26.14 -5.96
N PHE A 128 16.29 25.69 -6.74
CA PHE A 128 17.33 26.55 -7.30
C PHE A 128 16.73 27.47 -8.37
N ALA A 129 17.18 28.71 -8.42
CA ALA A 129 16.68 29.71 -9.36
C ALA A 129 17.05 29.40 -10.83
N GLY A 130 18.14 28.64 -11.06
CA GLY A 130 18.72 28.47 -12.39
C GLY A 130 19.58 29.66 -12.80
N LEU A 131 19.85 29.74 -14.09
CA LEU A 131 20.60 30.85 -14.69
C LEU A 131 19.65 31.80 -15.45
N ARG A 132 20.14 32.97 -15.81
CA ARG A 132 19.36 33.99 -16.54
C ARG A 132 18.90 33.46 -17.89
N ALA A 133 17.75 33.91 -18.36
CA ALA A 133 17.21 33.56 -19.67
C ALA A 133 17.90 34.32 -20.83
N SER A 134 18.59 35.42 -20.53
CA SER A 134 19.28 36.31 -21.45
C SER A 134 20.72 36.62 -20.99
N HIS A 135 21.37 37.66 -21.50
CA HIS A 135 22.75 38.05 -21.15
C HIS A 135 23.79 36.95 -21.47
N GLY A 136 23.69 36.37 -22.66
CA GLY A 136 24.69 35.42 -23.16
C GLY A 136 24.61 34.01 -22.62
N VAL A 137 23.63 33.69 -21.80
CA VAL A 137 23.43 32.33 -21.33
C VAL A 137 22.80 31.50 -22.43
N SER A 138 23.51 30.43 -22.87
CA SER A 138 23.06 29.47 -23.85
C SER A 138 22.88 28.11 -23.22
N VAL A 139 21.77 27.40 -23.53
CA VAL A 139 21.47 26.01 -23.16
C VAL A 139 21.36 25.73 -21.65
N SER A 140 22.19 26.36 -20.81
CA SER A 140 22.36 26.03 -19.40
C SER A 140 21.34 26.69 -18.43
N HIS A 141 20.19 27.17 -18.92
CA HIS A 141 19.21 27.94 -18.13
C HIS A 141 18.74 27.22 -16.85
N ARG A 142 18.69 25.91 -16.85
CA ARG A 142 18.18 25.09 -15.72
C ARG A 142 19.30 24.41 -14.90
N SER A 143 20.54 24.84 -15.07
CA SER A 143 21.68 24.29 -14.35
C SER A 143 21.68 24.75 -12.88
N HIS A 144 22.38 24.00 -12.03
CA HIS A 144 22.46 24.31 -10.60
C HIS A 144 23.56 25.33 -10.24
N GLY A 145 24.34 25.79 -11.24
CA GLY A 145 25.43 26.72 -11.03
C GLY A 145 26.73 26.05 -10.55
N SER A 146 27.59 26.80 -9.88
CA SER A 146 28.88 26.30 -9.40
C SER A 146 28.74 25.20 -8.37
N THR A 147 29.62 24.20 -8.45
CA THR A 147 29.71 23.09 -7.50
C THR A 147 30.81 23.28 -6.44
N GLY A 148 31.68 24.24 -6.63
CA GLY A 148 32.79 24.52 -5.71
C GLY A 148 33.71 25.61 -6.23
N ASN A 149 34.84 25.78 -5.55
CA ASN A 149 35.91 26.69 -5.91
C ASN A 149 36.88 26.01 -6.87
N SER A 150 37.90 26.78 -7.35
CA SER A 150 38.88 26.29 -8.32
C SER A 150 39.79 25.21 -7.72
N GLN A 151 40.86 25.61 -7.04
CA GLN A 151 41.89 24.70 -6.56
C GLN A 151 41.55 24.09 -5.19
N GLU A 152 41.18 24.91 -4.24
CA GLU A 152 40.80 24.44 -2.90
C GLU A 152 39.27 24.47 -2.71
N PRO A 153 38.69 23.44 -2.10
CA PRO A 153 39.29 22.27 -1.40
C PRO A 153 39.60 21.08 -2.31
N GLY A 154 39.66 21.23 -3.65
CA GLY A 154 39.90 20.15 -4.61
C GLY A 154 38.81 19.09 -4.69
N ARG A 155 37.68 19.32 -4.03
CA ARG A 155 36.54 18.40 -3.97
C ARG A 155 35.22 19.15 -3.83
N VAL A 156 34.12 18.49 -4.19
CA VAL A 156 32.79 18.99 -3.87
C VAL A 156 32.46 18.64 -2.42
N TRP A 157 31.95 19.59 -1.66
CA TRP A 157 31.60 19.39 -0.27
C TRP A 157 30.49 18.34 -0.12
N LYS A 158 30.59 17.51 0.92
CA LYS A 158 29.53 16.55 1.26
C LYS A 158 28.22 17.30 1.52
N GLY A 159 27.09 16.73 1.08
CA GLY A 159 25.78 17.36 1.22
C GLY A 159 25.47 18.48 0.22
N LYS A 160 26.34 18.77 -0.75
CA LYS A 160 26.04 19.72 -1.83
C LYS A 160 24.75 19.32 -2.55
N LYS A 161 23.78 20.22 -2.59
CA LYS A 161 22.48 20.00 -3.25
C LYS A 161 22.66 19.91 -4.76
N MET A 162 22.30 18.76 -5.33
CA MET A 162 22.41 18.44 -6.75
C MET A 162 21.14 17.78 -7.26
N ALA A 163 21.05 17.61 -8.59
CA ALA A 163 20.05 16.77 -9.21
C ALA A 163 20.11 15.33 -8.68
N GLY A 164 19.01 14.62 -8.71
CA GLY A 164 18.93 13.23 -8.27
C GLY A 164 17.50 12.76 -8.10
N HIS A 165 17.34 11.56 -7.57
CA HIS A 165 16.03 10.96 -7.28
C HIS A 165 15.23 11.83 -6.30
N MET A 166 13.97 12.08 -6.61
CA MET A 166 13.03 12.85 -5.78
C MET A 166 11.75 12.04 -5.55
N GLY A 167 11.27 12.09 -4.30
CA GLY A 167 10.11 11.27 -3.90
C GLY A 167 10.49 9.81 -3.65
N ASP A 168 9.48 8.96 -3.45
CA ASP A 168 9.60 7.55 -3.06
C ASP A 168 10.50 7.37 -1.81
N VAL A 169 10.38 8.29 -0.87
CA VAL A 169 11.09 8.29 0.41
C VAL A 169 10.09 8.26 1.55
N ARG A 170 10.50 7.67 2.68
CA ARG A 170 9.70 7.67 3.90
C ARG A 170 9.60 9.09 4.45
N VAL A 171 8.37 9.57 4.62
CA VAL A 171 8.05 10.91 5.15
C VAL A 171 7.07 10.75 6.30
N THR A 172 7.30 11.48 7.38
CA THR A 172 6.39 11.56 8.53
C THR A 172 5.74 12.93 8.56
N THR A 173 4.41 12.97 8.55
CA THR A 173 3.64 14.18 8.84
C THR A 173 3.17 14.09 10.28
N GLN A 174 3.64 15.03 11.11
CA GLN A 174 3.41 15.02 12.54
C GLN A 174 2.19 15.85 12.93
N ASN A 175 1.60 15.52 14.10
CA ASN A 175 0.56 16.28 14.77
C ASN A 175 -0.72 16.50 13.93
N LEU A 176 -1.09 15.55 13.11
CA LEU A 176 -2.39 15.55 12.43
C LEU A 176 -3.50 15.23 13.44
N THR A 177 -4.70 15.77 13.22
CA THR A 177 -5.85 15.53 14.09
C THR A 177 -6.73 14.46 13.46
N VAL A 178 -7.14 13.47 14.24
CA VAL A 178 -8.23 12.56 13.87
C VAL A 178 -9.53 13.35 13.90
N PHE A 179 -10.25 13.39 12.80
CA PHE A 179 -11.51 14.10 12.70
C PHE A 179 -12.67 13.23 13.22
N SER A 180 -12.74 12.01 12.74
CA SER A 180 -13.75 11.01 13.16
C SER A 180 -13.28 9.61 12.78
N THR A 181 -13.79 8.61 13.49
CA THR A 181 -13.57 7.19 13.24
C THR A 181 -14.89 6.48 12.95
N ASP A 182 -14.89 5.57 11.96
CA ASP A 182 -16.04 4.74 11.58
C ASP A 182 -15.62 3.28 11.71
N VAL A 183 -16.09 2.63 12.75
CA VAL A 183 -15.73 1.24 13.10
C VAL A 183 -16.37 0.26 12.11
N GLU A 184 -17.63 0.49 11.69
CA GLU A 184 -18.36 -0.41 10.80
C GLU A 184 -17.70 -0.54 9.44
N ARG A 185 -17.24 0.59 8.89
CA ARG A 185 -16.55 0.65 7.59
C ARG A 185 -15.04 0.51 7.69
N GLY A 186 -14.49 0.49 8.89
CA GLY A 186 -13.06 0.44 9.11
C GLY A 186 -12.33 1.72 8.65
N LEU A 187 -12.94 2.90 8.81
CA LEU A 187 -12.40 4.16 8.31
C LEU A 187 -11.89 5.05 9.44
N ILE A 188 -10.80 5.76 9.15
CA ILE A 188 -10.27 6.84 9.99
C ILE A 188 -10.15 8.08 9.12
N LEU A 189 -10.81 9.16 9.52
CA LEU A 189 -10.74 10.46 8.87
C LEU A 189 -9.71 11.33 9.58
N ILE A 190 -8.66 11.74 8.86
CA ILE A 190 -7.60 12.58 9.41
C ILE A 190 -7.67 13.96 8.75
N ARG A 191 -7.71 15.02 9.56
CA ARG A 191 -7.69 16.39 9.09
C ARG A 191 -6.36 16.72 8.41
N GLY A 192 -6.42 17.11 7.13
CA GLY A 192 -5.27 17.54 6.36
C GLY A 192 -4.68 16.49 5.43
N ALA A 193 -3.48 16.74 4.95
CA ALA A 193 -2.81 15.91 3.96
C ALA A 193 -1.97 14.80 4.61
N VAL A 194 -2.07 13.61 4.06
CA VAL A 194 -1.28 12.42 4.44
C VAL A 194 -0.32 12.06 3.30
N PRO A 195 0.94 11.72 3.59
CA PRO A 195 1.92 11.37 2.56
C PRO A 195 1.53 10.11 1.79
N GLY A 196 1.97 10.02 0.55
CA GLY A 196 1.79 8.86 -0.31
C GLY A 196 0.68 9.00 -1.35
N SER A 197 0.65 8.05 -2.27
CA SER A 197 -0.35 7.94 -3.33
C SER A 197 -1.66 7.35 -2.81
N LYS A 198 -2.75 7.54 -3.56
CA LYS A 198 -4.00 6.81 -3.37
C LYS A 198 -3.74 5.30 -3.48
N GLY A 199 -4.30 4.50 -2.58
CA GLY A 199 -4.06 3.07 -2.48
C GLY A 199 -2.76 2.66 -1.75
N GLY A 200 -1.90 3.62 -1.38
CA GLY A 200 -0.68 3.35 -0.61
C GLY A 200 -0.97 3.06 0.86
N TYR A 201 -0.09 2.27 1.49
CA TYR A 201 -0.16 2.00 2.93
C TYR A 201 0.58 3.08 3.70
N VAL A 202 -0.01 3.47 4.82
CA VAL A 202 0.55 4.44 5.78
C VAL A 202 0.52 3.85 7.18
N LEU A 203 1.46 4.27 8.01
CA LEU A 203 1.52 3.89 9.42
C LEU A 203 0.99 5.07 10.22
N VAL A 204 0.04 4.83 11.10
CA VAL A 204 -0.54 5.82 12.00
C VAL A 204 -0.16 5.46 13.42
N GLN A 205 0.36 6.41 14.16
CA GLN A 205 0.78 6.25 15.56
C GLN A 205 0.45 7.49 16.37
N ASP A 206 0.44 7.37 17.69
CA ASP A 206 0.26 8.51 18.58
C ASP A 206 1.31 9.58 18.30
N ALA A 207 0.92 10.85 18.42
CA ALA A 207 1.86 11.96 18.25
C ALA A 207 2.96 11.92 19.32
N VAL A 208 4.21 12.02 18.88
CA VAL A 208 5.36 11.99 19.79
C VAL A 208 5.53 13.32 20.53
N LYS A 209 5.21 14.45 19.86
CA LYS A 209 5.46 15.81 20.38
C LYS A 209 4.34 16.33 21.29
N ILE A 210 3.16 15.77 21.20
CA ILE A 210 2.00 16.20 21.97
C ILE A 210 1.59 15.02 22.87
N ALA A 211 1.35 15.31 24.14
CA ALA A 211 0.91 14.29 25.09
C ALA A 211 -0.41 13.64 24.61
N ALA A 212 -0.53 12.37 24.83
CA ALA A 212 -1.76 11.63 24.55
C ALA A 212 -2.90 12.19 25.40
N GLN A 213 -4.11 12.18 24.85
CA GLN A 213 -5.32 12.54 25.59
C GLN A 213 -5.57 11.51 26.70
N GLU A 214 -6.19 11.96 27.77
CA GLU A 214 -6.66 11.07 28.82
C GLU A 214 -7.86 10.23 28.34
N GLY A 215 -7.96 8.98 28.80
CA GLY A 215 -9.08 8.10 28.47
C GLY A 215 -8.94 7.33 27.15
N LEU A 216 -7.76 7.33 26.51
CA LEU A 216 -7.53 6.48 25.34
C LEU A 216 -7.50 4.99 25.72
N PRO A 217 -8.01 4.09 24.85
CA PRO A 217 -7.96 2.65 25.10
C PRO A 217 -6.50 2.17 25.25
N PHE A 218 -6.22 1.46 26.34
CA PHE A 218 -4.90 0.90 26.61
C PHE A 218 -5.02 -0.61 26.89
N PRO A 219 -4.26 -1.48 26.28
CA PRO A 219 -3.14 -1.29 25.33
C PRO A 219 -3.59 -0.84 23.93
N GLY A 220 -4.87 -0.89 23.63
CA GLY A 220 -5.49 -0.49 22.38
C GLY A 220 -6.90 -1.02 22.27
N SER A 221 -7.68 -0.58 21.27
CA SER A 221 -8.95 -1.21 20.91
C SER A 221 -8.66 -2.37 19.97
N PHE A 222 -8.94 -3.61 20.43
CA PHE A 222 -8.67 -4.81 19.64
C PHE A 222 -9.75 -5.88 19.91
N ARG A 223 -9.93 -6.75 18.93
CA ARG A 223 -10.75 -7.96 19.01
C ARG A 223 -9.83 -9.15 19.21
N ALA A 224 -10.14 -10.00 20.19
CA ALA A 224 -9.35 -11.18 20.50
C ALA A 224 -9.37 -12.20 19.32
N PRO A 225 -8.35 -13.06 19.17
CA PRO A 225 -8.27 -14.02 18.06
C PRO A 225 -9.46 -15.00 18.03
N THR A 226 -9.98 -15.39 19.19
CA THR A 226 -11.14 -16.29 19.30
C THR A 226 -12.42 -15.67 18.72
N GLU A 227 -12.62 -14.37 18.88
CA GLU A 227 -13.77 -13.64 18.33
C GLU A 227 -13.65 -13.44 16.82
N VAL A 228 -12.42 -13.27 16.32
CA VAL A 228 -12.15 -13.13 14.88
C VAL A 228 -12.46 -14.41 14.11
N ILE A 229 -12.20 -15.57 14.71
CA ILE A 229 -12.49 -16.88 14.09
C ILE A 229 -14.01 -17.13 14.07
N ALA A 230 -14.76 -16.66 15.08
CA ALA A 230 -16.20 -16.85 15.16
C ALA A 230 -17.00 -16.01 14.13
N GLU A 231 -16.45 -14.90 13.65
CA GLU A 231 -17.07 -14.02 12.63
C GLU A 231 -16.68 -14.35 11.19
N ALA A 232 -15.74 -15.27 10.96
CA ALA A 232 -15.44 -15.71 9.60
C ALA A 232 -16.70 -16.36 8.99
N PRO A 233 -17.14 -15.96 7.77
CA PRO A 233 -18.29 -16.58 7.14
C PRO A 233 -18.00 -18.09 7.01
N GLN A 234 -18.86 -18.90 7.64
CA GLN A 234 -18.84 -20.33 7.43
C GLN A 234 -19.20 -20.54 5.97
N GLU A 235 -18.23 -20.99 5.17
CA GLU A 235 -18.52 -21.50 3.84
C GLU A 235 -19.60 -22.58 4.01
N GLU A 236 -20.80 -22.30 3.49
CA GLU A 236 -21.88 -23.26 3.41
C GLU A 236 -21.32 -24.47 2.64
N THR A 237 -21.14 -25.56 3.36
CA THR A 237 -20.86 -26.86 2.74
C THR A 237 -21.98 -27.17 1.75
N PRO A 238 -21.70 -27.56 0.52
CA PRO A 238 -22.73 -27.98 -0.40
C PRO A 238 -23.51 -29.13 0.23
N VAL A 239 -24.79 -28.94 0.38
CA VAL A 239 -25.73 -30.00 0.84
C VAL A 239 -25.64 -31.09 -0.20
N GLU A 240 -25.07 -32.22 0.21
CA GLU A 240 -25.05 -33.50 -0.51
C GLU A 240 -26.50 -33.89 -0.83
N ALA A 241 -26.85 -33.82 -2.11
CA ALA A 241 -28.14 -34.26 -2.60
C ALA A 241 -28.25 -35.78 -2.36
N ALA A 242 -29.09 -36.13 -1.39
CA ALA A 242 -29.47 -37.49 -1.14
C ALA A 242 -30.12 -38.11 -2.38
N GLU A 243 -29.60 -39.27 -2.71
CA GLU A 243 -30.15 -40.23 -3.66
C GLU A 243 -31.63 -40.52 -3.39
N THR A 244 -32.45 -40.39 -4.41
CA THR A 244 -33.69 -41.19 -4.49
C THR A 244 -33.62 -42.01 -5.76
N ASP A 245 -33.23 -43.29 -5.58
CA ASP A 245 -33.59 -44.39 -6.46
C ASP A 245 -35.11 -44.58 -6.44
N GLU A 246 -35.74 -44.70 -7.57
CA GLU A 246 -36.53 -45.85 -8.00
C GLU A 246 -37.46 -45.54 -9.19
N ALA A 247 -37.31 -46.43 -10.14
CA ALA A 247 -38.34 -46.95 -11.04
C ALA A 247 -38.84 -46.07 -12.21
N ALA A 248 -38.49 -46.42 -13.39
CA ALA A 248 -39.36 -47.23 -14.27
C ALA A 248 -38.77 -47.38 -15.65
N ALA A 249 -38.72 -48.63 -16.00
CA ALA A 249 -38.34 -49.21 -17.29
C ALA A 249 -39.28 -48.82 -18.43
N ALA A 250 -38.75 -49.07 -19.62
CA ALA A 250 -39.42 -49.36 -20.90
C ALA A 250 -39.73 -48.23 -21.88
N ALA A 251 -39.04 -48.26 -22.99
CA ALA A 251 -39.45 -48.56 -24.37
C ALA A 251 -38.42 -47.99 -25.35
N ALA A 252 -37.72 -48.77 -25.90
CA ALA A 252 -37.41 -49.33 -27.21
C ALA A 252 -37.69 -48.42 -28.42
N ALA A 253 -36.64 -48.44 -29.28
CA ALA A 253 -36.65 -48.39 -30.74
C ALA A 253 -37.02 -47.10 -31.46
N ASP A 254 -36.08 -46.50 -32.14
CA ASP A 254 -35.96 -46.62 -33.61
C ASP A 254 -34.79 -45.77 -34.11
N ALA A 255 -33.91 -46.35 -34.86
CA ALA A 255 -32.95 -45.70 -35.72
C ALA A 255 -33.56 -45.62 -37.15
N PRO A 256 -33.13 -44.70 -38.03
CA PRO A 256 -32.10 -45.13 -38.96
C PRO A 256 -31.06 -44.05 -39.34
N GLU A 257 -29.95 -44.64 -39.78
CA GLU A 257 -28.85 -44.08 -40.56
C GLU A 257 -29.29 -43.19 -41.72
N VAL A 258 -28.41 -42.30 -42.12
CA VAL A 258 -27.80 -42.18 -43.46
C VAL A 258 -27.09 -40.85 -43.57
N GLY A 259 -25.80 -40.85 -43.87
CA GLY A 259 -25.18 -40.11 -44.91
C GLY A 259 -23.99 -39.21 -44.53
N ALA A 260 -22.77 -39.73 -44.65
CA ALA A 260 -21.56 -38.97 -44.94
C ALA A 260 -21.44 -38.81 -46.50
N PRO A 261 -20.39 -38.18 -47.05
CA PRO A 261 -19.56 -37.03 -46.76
C PRO A 261 -19.47 -36.07 -47.97
N VAL A 262 -18.81 -34.94 -47.88
CA VAL A 262 -18.07 -34.28 -49.00
C VAL A 262 -17.13 -33.20 -48.37
N GLU A 263 -15.85 -33.44 -48.38
CA GLU A 263 -14.76 -32.92 -49.24
C GLU A 263 -14.45 -31.41 -49.17
N ALA A 264 -13.26 -31.19 -48.70
CA ALA A 264 -12.18 -30.31 -49.04
C ALA A 264 -12.42 -29.17 -50.07
N THR A 265 -11.90 -28.02 -49.74
CA THR A 265 -11.08 -27.21 -50.65
C THR A 265 -10.13 -26.33 -49.85
N GLU A 266 -8.86 -26.54 -50.13
CA GLU A 266 -7.70 -25.66 -50.02
C GLU A 266 -7.90 -24.38 -50.82
N GLU A 267 -7.21 -23.36 -50.44
CA GLU A 267 -6.41 -22.41 -51.25
C GLU A 267 -6.24 -21.10 -50.46
N THR A 268 -5.17 -20.67 -50.18
CA THR A 268 -3.87 -20.18 -50.70
C THR A 268 -3.54 -18.86 -50.06
N ALA A 269 -2.35 -18.79 -49.53
CA ALA A 269 -1.62 -17.53 -49.26
C ALA A 269 -1.13 -16.92 -50.56
N PRO A 270 -0.80 -15.65 -50.62
CA PRO A 270 0.55 -15.26 -51.08
C PRO A 270 1.22 -14.25 -50.14
N ALA A 271 2.41 -14.47 -49.79
CA ALA A 271 3.78 -14.14 -50.15
C ALA A 271 4.08 -12.68 -50.50
N ALA A 272 4.95 -12.11 -49.68
CA ALA A 272 6.11 -11.24 -49.93
C ALA A 272 6.05 -10.24 -51.10
N ASP A 273 6.47 -9.01 -50.76
CA ASP A 273 7.39 -8.27 -51.61
C ASP A 273 8.34 -7.41 -50.75
N GLU A 274 9.61 -7.80 -50.85
CA GLU A 274 10.77 -6.98 -50.53
C GLU A 274 10.95 -5.98 -51.66
N VAL A 275 11.28 -4.74 -51.35
CA VAL A 275 12.09 -3.88 -52.24
C VAL A 275 13.12 -3.15 -51.41
N SER A 276 14.32 -3.49 -51.77
CA SER A 276 15.63 -3.02 -51.41
C SER A 276 15.95 -1.63 -51.92
N SER A 277 16.88 -0.99 -51.20
CA SER A 277 18.03 -0.15 -51.67
C SER A 277 17.73 1.08 -52.55
N ASP A 278 18.28 2.22 -52.32
CA ASP A 278 19.69 2.55 -52.61
C ASP A 278 19.95 4.04 -52.33
N ASP A 279 21.12 4.30 -51.83
CA ASP A 279 22.08 5.38 -52.05
C ASP A 279 21.64 6.78 -52.54
N THR A 280 22.15 7.79 -51.91
CA THR A 280 23.21 8.71 -52.35
C THR A 280 23.33 9.91 -51.41
N GLU A 281 24.45 9.99 -50.78
CA GLU A 281 25.57 10.95 -50.88
C GLU A 281 25.28 12.42 -51.19
N LYS A 282 25.86 13.22 -50.25
CA LYS A 282 26.68 14.42 -50.44
C LYS A 282 26.09 15.83 -50.48
N LYS A 283 26.78 16.62 -49.65
CA LYS A 283 27.17 18.05 -49.80
C LYS A 283 26.10 19.11 -49.60
N ASP A 284 26.26 20.04 -48.70
CA ASP A 284 27.34 21.00 -48.37
C ASP A 284 27.26 21.42 -46.90
#